data_ed96d98357c4d9bcea59563a8b6686e9
#
_entry.id   ed96d98357c4d9bcea59563a8b6686e9
#
_cell.length_a   1.000
_cell.length_b   1.000
_cell.length_c   1.000
_cell.angle_alpha   90.00
_cell.angle_beta   90.00
_cell.angle_gamma   90.00
#
_symmetry.space_group_name_H-M   'P 1'
#
loop_
_entity.id
_entity.type
_entity.pdbx_description
1 polymer ?
#
loop_
_entity_poly.entity_id
_entity_poly.type
_entity_poly.pdbx_seq_one_letter_code
_entity_poly.pdbx_strand_id
1 'polypeptide(L)'
;VPFYSISLKVDERCLIPRPETEYLVQIIKDNIESPKKVLDVGTGSGCIALMMKSIFPNSEVTGIDISEEAIQLANENSKLNSLEVSFFQSNLLENVEESDHDLIVANLPYIPTENLNELDREVIDYEPLTALNGGKDGLEIISNLINGLEERDYKEVNLFLEIDSRKSSETLELLNSWDEVKLLEDLAEKDRYVFAKR
;
A
#
# COMPACT_ATOMS: atom_id res chain seq x y z
N VAL A 1 1.98 13.38 12.83
CA VAL A 1 3.15 12.51 13.03
C VAL A 1 4.15 12.74 11.91
N PRO A 2 5.47 12.59 12.14
CA PRO A 2 6.46 12.54 11.08
C PRO A 2 6.33 11.21 10.33
N PHE A 3 6.63 11.20 9.03
CA PHE A 3 6.77 10.01 8.21
C PHE A 3 7.84 10.30 7.17
N TYR A 4 8.99 9.61 7.27
CA TYR A 4 10.18 9.87 6.46
C TYR A 4 10.56 11.36 6.42
N SER A 5 10.29 12.08 5.33
CA SER A 5 10.60 13.50 5.18
C SER A 5 9.37 14.42 5.19
N ILE A 6 8.18 13.89 5.42
CA ILE A 6 6.92 14.63 5.45
C ILE A 6 6.26 14.61 6.83
N SER A 7 5.30 15.49 7.03
CA SER A 7 4.45 15.52 8.24
C SER A 7 3.03 15.10 7.88
N LEU A 8 2.44 14.21 8.65
CA LEU A 8 1.09 13.71 8.42
C LEU A 8 0.16 14.06 9.57
N LYS A 9 -1.04 14.48 9.23
CA LYS A 9 -2.20 14.42 10.10
C LYS A 9 -2.68 12.97 10.10
N VAL A 10 -2.95 12.42 11.29
CA VAL A 10 -3.52 11.08 11.49
C VAL A 10 -4.63 11.17 12.52
N ASP A 11 -5.69 10.43 12.32
CA ASP A 11 -6.82 10.29 13.23
C ASP A 11 -7.53 8.95 12.94
N GLU A 12 -8.70 8.73 13.54
CA GLU A 12 -9.47 7.48 13.45
C GLU A 12 -9.92 7.07 12.03
N ARG A 13 -9.66 7.91 11.03
CA ARG A 13 -10.02 7.65 9.62
C ARG A 13 -9.08 6.67 8.91
N CYS A 14 -7.90 6.40 9.46
CA CYS A 14 -6.92 5.52 8.82
C CYS A 14 -6.00 4.81 9.82
N LEU A 15 -5.27 3.82 9.33
CA LEU A 15 -4.13 3.23 10.04
C LEU A 15 -3.07 4.31 10.31
N ILE A 16 -2.53 4.34 11.52
CA ILE A 16 -1.36 5.17 11.83
C ILE A 16 -0.14 4.59 11.10
N PRO A 17 0.54 5.37 10.24
CA PRO A 17 1.71 4.87 9.50
C PRO A 17 2.78 4.27 10.41
N ARG A 18 3.29 3.09 10.05
CA ARG A 18 4.24 2.31 10.83
C ARG A 18 5.68 2.54 10.32
N PRO A 19 6.71 2.31 11.16
CA PRO A 19 8.12 2.38 10.74
C PRO A 19 8.46 1.41 9.61
N GLU A 20 7.79 0.24 9.56
CA GLU A 20 7.93 -0.74 8.50
C GLU A 20 7.50 -0.16 7.15
N THR A 21 6.43 0.63 7.12
CA THR A 21 5.97 1.31 5.90
C THR A 21 6.95 2.41 5.44
N GLU A 22 7.65 3.08 6.37
CA GLU A 22 8.76 3.98 6.00
C GLU A 22 9.91 3.22 5.32
N TYR A 23 10.21 2.00 5.82
CA TYR A 23 11.27 1.19 5.24
C TYR A 23 10.88 0.64 3.85
N LEU A 24 9.60 0.33 3.62
CA LEU A 24 9.07 0.02 2.28
C LEU A 24 9.36 1.17 1.30
N VAL A 25 9.12 2.41 1.71
CA VAL A 25 9.44 3.61 0.90
C VAL A 25 10.93 3.68 0.57
N GLN A 26 11.80 3.36 1.54
CA GLN A 26 13.25 3.32 1.31
C GLN A 26 13.64 2.23 0.29
N ILE A 27 13.06 1.03 0.42
CA ILE A 27 13.30 -0.08 -0.53
C ILE A 27 12.90 0.35 -1.94
N ILE A 28 11.74 0.97 -2.12
CA ILE A 28 11.27 1.44 -3.42
C ILE A 28 12.24 2.46 -4.01
N LYS A 29 12.65 3.44 -3.21
CA LYS A 29 13.60 4.49 -3.63
C LYS A 29 14.93 3.90 -4.12
N ASP A 30 15.41 2.82 -3.49
CA ASP A 30 16.69 2.20 -3.80
C ASP A 30 16.62 1.28 -5.04
N ASN A 31 15.42 0.83 -5.43
CA ASN A 31 15.22 -0.13 -6.51
C ASN A 31 14.54 0.45 -7.76
N ILE A 32 13.88 1.59 -7.64
CA ILE A 32 13.12 2.23 -8.74
C ILE A 32 13.71 3.60 -9.02
N GLU A 33 14.09 3.86 -10.27
CA GLU A 33 14.78 5.12 -10.62
C GLU A 33 13.82 6.25 -10.97
N SER A 34 12.86 6.04 -11.87
CA SER A 34 11.99 7.11 -12.37
C SER A 34 10.67 6.59 -12.92
N PRO A 35 9.75 6.17 -12.04
CA PRO A 35 8.44 5.73 -12.47
C PRO A 35 7.67 6.91 -13.06
N LYS A 36 6.87 6.65 -14.10
CA LYS A 36 6.03 7.69 -14.74
C LYS A 36 4.69 7.82 -14.03
N LYS A 37 4.06 6.67 -13.78
CA LYS A 37 2.75 6.59 -13.13
C LYS A 37 2.79 5.64 -11.94
N VAL A 38 2.49 6.18 -10.78
CA VAL A 38 2.50 5.45 -9.51
C VAL A 38 1.09 5.32 -8.97
N LEU A 39 0.71 4.13 -8.56
CA LEU A 39 -0.55 3.84 -7.89
C LEU A 39 -0.29 3.33 -6.47
N ASP A 40 -0.84 4.00 -5.47
CA ASP A 40 -0.86 3.57 -4.07
C ASP A 40 -2.25 3.02 -3.73
N VAL A 41 -2.34 1.72 -3.51
CA VAL A 41 -3.60 1.00 -3.26
C VAL A 41 -3.81 0.80 -1.76
N GLY A 42 -4.94 1.29 -1.24
CA GLY A 42 -5.18 1.36 0.21
C GLY A 42 -4.38 2.50 0.83
N THR A 43 -4.46 3.68 0.24
CA THR A 43 -3.56 4.82 0.54
C THR A 43 -3.68 5.35 1.97
N GLY A 44 -4.81 5.12 2.65
CA GLY A 44 -5.05 5.55 4.01
C GLY A 44 -4.82 7.05 4.22
N SER A 45 -3.82 7.41 5.03
CA SER A 45 -3.42 8.81 5.26
C SER A 45 -2.74 9.48 4.05
N GLY A 46 -2.48 8.73 2.96
CA GLY A 46 -1.72 9.18 1.81
C GLY A 46 -0.19 9.07 2.00
N CYS A 47 0.28 8.42 3.06
CA CYS A 47 1.69 8.43 3.45
C CYS A 47 2.62 7.91 2.35
N ILE A 48 2.29 6.78 1.71
CA ILE A 48 3.09 6.20 0.62
C ILE A 48 2.98 7.08 -0.62
N ALA A 49 1.78 7.41 -1.08
CA ALA A 49 1.56 8.23 -2.28
C ALA A 49 2.29 9.58 -2.20
N LEU A 50 2.20 10.27 -1.05
CA LEU A 50 2.88 11.55 -0.82
C LEU A 50 4.41 11.39 -0.82
N MET A 51 4.93 10.30 -0.25
CA MET A 51 6.36 10.03 -0.31
C MET A 51 6.83 9.68 -1.72
N MET A 52 6.05 8.90 -2.49
CA MET A 52 6.36 8.64 -3.90
C MET A 52 6.42 9.96 -4.69
N LYS A 53 5.47 10.87 -4.47
CA LYS A 53 5.49 12.20 -5.11
C LYS A 53 6.69 13.04 -4.69
N SER A 54 7.10 12.97 -3.42
CA SER A 54 8.28 13.69 -2.92
C SER A 54 9.59 13.15 -3.51
N ILE A 55 9.73 11.84 -3.64
CA ILE A 55 10.93 11.17 -4.18
C ILE A 55 10.97 11.28 -5.71
N PHE A 56 9.83 11.14 -6.37
CA PHE A 56 9.68 11.15 -7.83
C PHE A 56 8.79 12.33 -8.26
N PRO A 57 9.29 13.58 -8.20
CA PRO A 57 8.46 14.78 -8.40
C PRO A 57 7.86 14.89 -9.80
N ASN A 58 8.42 14.21 -10.79
CA ASN A 58 7.92 14.20 -12.16
C ASN A 58 6.88 13.11 -12.44
N SER A 59 6.64 12.20 -11.49
CA SER A 59 5.66 11.13 -11.63
C SER A 59 4.24 11.65 -11.46
N GLU A 60 3.32 11.06 -12.19
CA GLU A 60 1.89 11.12 -11.87
C GLU A 60 1.64 10.12 -10.74
N VAL A 61 1.17 10.61 -9.60
CA VAL A 61 0.93 9.75 -8.43
C VAL A 61 -0.55 9.80 -8.10
N THR A 62 -1.11 8.61 -7.96
CA THR A 62 -2.50 8.38 -7.58
C THR A 62 -2.56 7.52 -6.33
N GLY A 63 -3.38 7.93 -5.35
CA GLY A 63 -3.72 7.12 -4.19
C GLY A 63 -5.20 6.78 -4.18
N ILE A 64 -5.52 5.53 -3.91
CA ILE A 64 -6.89 5.05 -3.83
C ILE A 64 -7.17 4.35 -2.50
N ASP A 65 -8.39 4.46 -2.03
CA ASP A 65 -8.86 3.79 -0.82
C ASP A 65 -10.35 3.47 -0.92
N ILE A 66 -10.79 2.44 -0.23
CA ILE A 66 -12.23 2.10 -0.13
C ILE A 66 -12.98 3.10 0.76
N SER A 67 -12.28 3.72 1.72
CA SER A 67 -12.84 4.69 2.66
C SER A 67 -12.78 6.12 2.10
N GLU A 68 -13.95 6.75 1.97
CA GLU A 68 -14.02 8.16 1.61
C GLU A 68 -13.38 9.06 2.66
N GLU A 69 -13.47 8.70 3.94
CA GLU A 69 -12.85 9.44 5.03
C GLU A 69 -11.32 9.39 4.95
N ALA A 70 -10.75 8.24 4.58
CA ALA A 70 -9.31 8.11 4.33
C ALA A 70 -8.88 9.01 3.16
N ILE A 71 -9.63 9.03 2.07
CA ILE A 71 -9.39 9.93 0.92
C ILE A 71 -9.43 11.40 1.32
N GLN A 72 -10.37 11.80 2.18
CA GLN A 72 -10.42 13.17 2.70
C GLN A 72 -9.15 13.49 3.51
N LEU A 73 -8.70 12.59 4.37
CA LEU A 73 -7.47 12.74 5.15
C LEU A 73 -6.22 12.83 4.27
N ALA A 74 -6.11 11.97 3.25
CA ALA A 74 -5.02 11.99 2.27
C ALA A 74 -4.95 13.34 1.53
N ASN A 75 -6.09 13.91 1.14
CA ASN A 75 -6.17 15.25 0.55
C ASN A 75 -5.78 16.36 1.52
N GLU A 76 -6.11 16.25 2.81
CA GLU A 76 -5.63 17.17 3.84
C GLU A 76 -4.11 17.14 3.96
N ASN A 77 -3.53 15.93 3.95
CA ASN A 77 -2.08 15.71 4.02
C ASN A 77 -1.34 16.17 2.76
N SER A 78 -1.93 16.01 1.58
CA SER A 78 -1.42 16.56 0.32
C SER A 78 -1.25 18.08 0.40
N LYS A 79 -2.29 18.77 0.87
CA LYS A 79 -2.26 20.23 1.09
C LYS A 79 -1.23 20.64 2.14
N LEU A 80 -1.16 19.89 3.27
CA LEU A 80 -0.21 20.16 4.35
C LEU A 80 1.24 20.13 3.87
N ASN A 81 1.57 19.21 2.96
CA ASN A 81 2.92 19.03 2.44
C ASN A 81 3.16 19.72 1.09
N SER A 82 2.15 20.38 0.51
CA SER A 82 2.22 21.01 -0.83
C SER A 82 2.67 20.03 -1.93
N LEU A 83 2.19 18.79 -1.86
CA LEU A 83 2.48 17.73 -2.83
C LEU A 83 1.21 17.43 -3.63
N GLU A 84 1.29 17.54 -4.96
CA GLU A 84 0.17 17.28 -5.86
C GLU A 84 0.05 15.76 -6.13
N VAL A 85 -0.93 15.13 -5.50
CA VAL A 85 -1.30 13.72 -5.67
C VAL A 85 -2.81 13.65 -5.93
N SER A 86 -3.22 12.80 -6.86
CA SER A 86 -4.63 12.53 -7.12
C SER A 86 -5.16 11.47 -6.16
N PHE A 87 -6.23 11.79 -5.42
CA PHE A 87 -6.87 10.82 -4.52
C PHE A 87 -8.33 10.64 -4.86
N PHE A 88 -8.78 9.38 -4.97
CA PHE A 88 -10.19 9.05 -5.15
C PHE A 88 -10.58 7.72 -4.52
N GLN A 89 -11.87 7.58 -4.23
CA GLN A 89 -12.42 6.37 -3.64
C GLN A 89 -12.50 5.25 -4.67
N SER A 90 -11.96 4.08 -4.32
CA SER A 90 -12.04 2.86 -5.11
C SER A 90 -11.94 1.63 -4.21
N ASN A 91 -12.74 0.61 -4.48
CA ASN A 91 -12.52 -0.71 -3.93
C ASN A 91 -11.46 -1.41 -4.81
N LEU A 92 -10.21 -1.45 -4.32
CA LEU A 92 -9.07 -1.88 -5.12
C LEU A 92 -9.08 -1.18 -6.49
N LEU A 93 -9.03 -1.93 -7.57
CA LEU A 93 -8.89 -1.40 -8.93
C LEU A 93 -10.23 -1.06 -9.62
N GLU A 94 -11.39 -1.20 -8.96
CA GLU A 94 -12.71 -1.06 -9.60
C GLU A 94 -12.90 0.26 -10.36
N ASN A 95 -12.44 1.37 -9.78
CA ASN A 95 -12.55 2.71 -10.39
C ASN A 95 -11.25 3.20 -11.04
N VAL A 96 -10.24 2.33 -11.18
CA VAL A 96 -8.99 2.62 -11.87
C VAL A 96 -9.16 2.24 -13.35
N GLU A 97 -9.31 3.23 -14.22
CA GLU A 97 -9.54 3.00 -15.66
C GLU A 97 -8.24 2.66 -16.40
N GLU A 98 -7.11 3.20 -15.93
CA GLU A 98 -5.82 3.08 -16.60
C GLU A 98 -5.10 1.79 -16.19
N SER A 99 -4.38 1.18 -17.13
CA SER A 99 -3.52 0.00 -16.92
C SER A 99 -2.08 0.26 -17.34
N ASP A 100 -1.61 1.50 -17.20
CA ASP A 100 -0.28 1.94 -17.61
C ASP A 100 0.58 2.47 -16.43
N HIS A 101 0.18 2.15 -15.19
CA HIS A 101 1.02 2.39 -14.02
C HIS A 101 2.24 1.47 -14.10
N ASP A 102 3.42 2.05 -13.95
CA ASP A 102 4.69 1.32 -13.96
C ASP A 102 5.22 1.01 -12.56
N LEU A 103 4.61 1.61 -11.54
CA LEU A 103 4.82 1.29 -10.13
C LEU A 103 3.48 1.22 -9.38
N ILE A 104 3.23 0.10 -8.74
CA ILE A 104 2.08 -0.11 -7.85
C ILE A 104 2.62 -0.45 -6.46
N VAL A 105 2.10 0.23 -5.46
CA VAL A 105 2.47 -0.01 -4.05
C VAL A 105 1.21 -0.28 -3.25
N ALA A 106 1.27 -1.21 -2.32
CA ALA A 106 0.15 -1.46 -1.43
C ALA A 106 0.61 -1.93 -0.04
N ASN A 107 0.04 -1.30 0.98
CA ASN A 107 0.02 -1.80 2.35
C ASN A 107 -1.45 -2.05 2.71
N LEU A 108 -1.95 -3.23 2.35
CA LEU A 108 -3.35 -3.62 2.52
C LEU A 108 -3.58 -4.32 3.85
N PRO A 109 -4.84 -4.35 4.35
CA PRO A 109 -5.19 -5.12 5.51
C PRO A 109 -4.83 -6.61 5.34
N TYR A 110 -4.10 -7.16 6.31
CA TYR A 110 -3.63 -8.56 6.26
C TYR A 110 -3.90 -9.36 7.54
N ILE A 111 -4.66 -8.81 8.50
CA ILE A 111 -4.99 -9.52 9.74
C ILE A 111 -6.20 -10.42 9.49
N PRO A 112 -6.08 -11.74 9.76
CA PRO A 112 -7.25 -12.63 9.68
C PRO A 112 -8.39 -12.16 10.56
N THR A 113 -9.63 -12.27 10.08
CA THR A 113 -10.82 -11.81 10.80
C THR A 113 -10.92 -12.39 12.22
N GLU A 114 -10.54 -13.67 12.41
CA GLU A 114 -10.58 -14.33 13.71
C GLU A 114 -9.58 -13.74 14.71
N ASN A 115 -8.46 -13.15 14.24
CA ASN A 115 -7.40 -12.61 15.08
C ASN A 115 -7.62 -11.14 15.45
N LEU A 116 -8.62 -10.47 14.89
CA LEU A 116 -8.88 -9.04 15.19
C LEU A 116 -9.15 -8.80 16.68
N ASN A 117 -9.76 -9.76 17.38
CA ASN A 117 -10.03 -9.65 18.81
C ASN A 117 -8.79 -9.84 19.71
N GLU A 118 -7.66 -10.27 19.12
CA GLU A 118 -6.38 -10.48 19.82
C GLU A 118 -5.48 -9.26 19.77
N LEU A 119 -5.88 -8.23 19.01
CA LEU A 119 -5.12 -6.99 18.88
C LEU A 119 -5.13 -6.18 20.17
N ASP A 120 -4.10 -5.38 20.35
CA ASP A 120 -4.02 -4.43 21.44
C ASP A 120 -5.21 -3.47 21.42
N ARG A 121 -5.72 -3.11 22.60
CA ARG A 121 -6.87 -2.21 22.73
C ARG A 121 -6.65 -0.87 22.04
N GLU A 122 -5.42 -0.35 22.08
CA GLU A 122 -5.07 0.91 21.42
C GLU A 122 -5.28 0.83 19.90
N VAL A 123 -5.03 -0.33 19.28
CA VAL A 123 -5.28 -0.54 17.85
C VAL A 123 -6.78 -0.62 17.58
N ILE A 124 -7.51 -1.41 18.38
CA ILE A 124 -8.96 -1.63 18.20
C ILE A 124 -9.76 -0.35 18.43
N ASP A 125 -9.36 0.45 19.41
CA ASP A 125 -10.10 1.65 19.85
C ASP A 125 -9.88 2.86 18.93
N TYR A 126 -8.76 2.92 18.20
CA TYR A 126 -8.37 4.12 17.45
C TYR A 126 -8.13 3.91 15.95
N GLU A 127 -8.06 2.67 15.47
CA GLU A 127 -7.81 2.39 14.05
C GLU A 127 -9.03 1.70 13.42
N PRO A 128 -9.43 2.07 12.20
CA PRO A 128 -10.63 1.50 11.58
C PRO A 128 -10.43 0.03 11.25
N LEU A 129 -11.41 -0.81 11.55
CA LEU A 129 -11.35 -2.26 11.25
C LEU A 129 -11.13 -2.53 9.76
N THR A 130 -11.58 -1.65 8.89
CA THR A 130 -11.37 -1.75 7.44
C THR A 130 -9.91 -1.64 7.04
N ALA A 131 -9.07 -1.00 7.87
CA ALA A 131 -7.63 -0.91 7.64
C ALA A 131 -6.84 -2.09 8.22
N LEU A 132 -7.49 -2.99 8.97
CA LEU A 132 -6.86 -4.11 9.67
C LEU A 132 -7.29 -5.47 9.11
N ASN A 133 -8.57 -5.61 8.77
CA ASN A 133 -9.18 -6.89 8.41
C ASN A 133 -8.82 -7.32 6.98
N GLY A 134 -7.92 -8.29 6.85
CA GLY A 134 -7.50 -8.91 5.60
C GLY A 134 -8.39 -10.06 5.11
N GLY A 135 -9.59 -10.23 5.71
CA GLY A 135 -10.50 -11.32 5.38
C GLY A 135 -10.25 -12.60 6.19
N LYS A 136 -10.78 -13.71 5.73
CA LYS A 136 -10.82 -14.98 6.48
C LYS A 136 -9.44 -15.48 6.88
N ASP A 137 -8.45 -15.37 5.99
CA ASP A 137 -7.09 -15.88 6.18
C ASP A 137 -6.01 -14.79 6.18
N GLY A 138 -6.42 -13.51 6.05
CA GLY A 138 -5.53 -12.36 5.98
C GLY A 138 -4.96 -12.11 4.57
N LEU A 139 -5.31 -12.92 3.58
CA LEU A 139 -4.82 -12.80 2.20
C LEU A 139 -5.91 -12.38 1.19
N GLU A 140 -7.16 -12.34 1.61
CA GLU A 140 -8.29 -12.12 0.70
C GLU A 140 -8.15 -10.80 -0.10
N ILE A 141 -7.78 -9.71 0.57
CA ILE A 141 -7.66 -8.40 -0.06
C ILE A 141 -6.45 -8.35 -1.00
N ILE A 142 -5.31 -8.90 -0.56
CA ILE A 142 -4.08 -9.00 -1.38
C ILE A 142 -4.33 -9.88 -2.62
N SER A 143 -4.99 -11.02 -2.44
CA SER A 143 -5.34 -11.92 -3.54
C SER A 143 -6.25 -11.24 -4.57
N ASN A 144 -7.25 -10.48 -4.10
CA ASN A 144 -8.14 -9.73 -4.99
C ASN A 144 -7.39 -8.64 -5.77
N LEU A 145 -6.42 -7.95 -5.15
CA LEU A 145 -5.57 -7.00 -5.86
C LEU A 145 -4.75 -7.70 -6.95
N ILE A 146 -4.04 -8.79 -6.61
CA ILE A 146 -3.20 -9.52 -7.56
C ILE A 146 -4.04 -10.04 -8.73
N ASN A 147 -5.18 -10.67 -8.47
CA ASN A 147 -6.10 -11.14 -9.51
C ASN A 147 -6.56 -9.99 -10.42
N GLY A 148 -6.94 -8.84 -9.82
CA GLY A 148 -7.32 -7.67 -10.59
C GLY A 148 -6.19 -7.07 -11.44
N LEU A 149 -4.94 -7.21 -11.01
CA LEU A 149 -3.77 -6.83 -11.82
C LEU A 149 -3.51 -7.83 -12.96
N GLU A 150 -3.73 -9.12 -12.72
CA GLU A 150 -3.57 -10.16 -13.73
C GLU A 150 -4.62 -10.10 -14.85
N GLU A 151 -5.84 -9.70 -14.50
CA GLU A 151 -6.94 -9.49 -15.46
C GLU A 151 -6.72 -8.29 -16.37
N ARG A 152 -5.80 -7.37 -15.98
CA ARG A 152 -5.47 -6.16 -16.73
C ARG A 152 -4.21 -6.39 -17.57
N ASP A 153 -4.15 -5.80 -18.75
CA ASP A 153 -3.01 -5.94 -19.68
C ASP A 153 -1.86 -4.98 -19.30
N TYR A 154 -1.35 -5.09 -18.08
CA TYR A 154 -0.11 -4.41 -17.70
C TYR A 154 1.06 -5.05 -18.45
N LYS A 155 1.84 -4.24 -19.17
CA LYS A 155 2.99 -4.71 -19.96
C LYS A 155 4.30 -4.72 -19.19
N GLU A 156 4.48 -3.71 -18.35
CA GLU A 156 5.65 -3.56 -17.48
C GLU A 156 5.18 -2.90 -16.20
N VAL A 157 5.06 -3.65 -15.13
CA VAL A 157 4.66 -3.12 -13.82
C VAL A 157 5.54 -3.68 -12.73
N ASN A 158 5.96 -2.80 -11.82
CA ASN A 158 6.61 -3.16 -10.57
C ASN A 158 5.59 -3.07 -9.45
N LEU A 159 5.41 -4.15 -8.71
CA LEU A 159 4.52 -4.23 -7.56
C LEU A 159 5.33 -4.36 -6.27
N PHE A 160 5.05 -3.51 -5.29
CA PHE A 160 5.56 -3.64 -3.93
C PHE A 160 4.39 -3.83 -2.95
N LEU A 161 4.46 -4.88 -2.16
CA LEU A 161 3.47 -5.21 -1.13
C LEU A 161 4.12 -5.24 0.25
N GLU A 162 3.47 -4.64 1.25
CA GLU A 162 3.72 -4.96 2.65
C GLU A 162 2.81 -6.14 3.04
N ILE A 163 3.37 -7.14 3.74
CA ILE A 163 2.68 -8.41 4.04
C ILE A 163 2.85 -8.84 5.50
N ASP A 164 2.01 -9.76 5.95
CA ASP A 164 2.26 -10.52 7.18
C ASP A 164 3.40 -11.53 6.92
N SER A 165 4.45 -11.48 7.74
CA SER A 165 5.59 -12.40 7.63
C SER A 165 5.21 -13.89 7.74
N ARG A 166 4.09 -14.19 8.40
CA ARG A 166 3.56 -15.55 8.55
C ARG A 166 2.90 -16.07 7.27
N LYS A 167 2.68 -15.18 6.30
CA LYS A 167 1.97 -15.44 5.04
C LYS A 167 2.86 -15.25 3.80
N SER A 168 4.17 -15.18 4.01
CA SER A 168 5.13 -14.96 2.91
C SER A 168 5.02 -16.02 1.82
N SER A 169 4.99 -17.31 2.19
CA SER A 169 4.90 -18.41 1.22
C SER A 169 3.63 -18.38 0.41
N GLU A 170 2.48 -18.19 1.06
CA GLU A 170 1.17 -18.11 0.39
C GLU A 170 1.09 -16.86 -0.53
N THR A 171 1.69 -15.74 -0.12
CA THR A 171 1.72 -14.55 -0.97
C THR A 171 2.59 -14.78 -2.22
N LEU A 172 3.73 -15.46 -2.09
CA LEU A 172 4.56 -15.83 -3.24
C LEU A 172 3.81 -16.75 -4.21
N GLU A 173 2.99 -17.68 -3.70
CA GLU A 173 2.16 -18.56 -4.53
C GLU A 173 1.15 -17.78 -5.38
N LEU A 174 0.59 -16.68 -4.86
CA LEU A 174 -0.32 -15.81 -5.61
C LEU A 174 0.37 -15.11 -6.79
N LEU A 175 1.68 -14.95 -6.75
CA LEU A 175 2.47 -14.24 -7.76
C LEU A 175 3.26 -15.18 -8.68
N ASN A 176 2.94 -16.47 -8.71
CA ASN A 176 3.70 -17.49 -9.44
C ASN A 176 3.72 -17.30 -10.97
N SER A 177 2.81 -16.49 -11.53
CA SER A 177 2.72 -16.13 -12.93
C SER A 177 3.55 -14.91 -13.32
N TRP A 178 4.14 -14.20 -12.33
CA TRP A 178 4.92 -12.99 -12.55
C TRP A 178 6.38 -13.33 -12.94
N ASP A 179 7.01 -12.48 -13.74
CA ASP A 179 8.34 -12.76 -14.32
C ASP A 179 9.45 -12.76 -13.26
N GLU A 180 9.35 -11.90 -12.27
CA GLU A 180 10.28 -11.79 -11.15
C GLU A 180 9.52 -11.59 -9.84
N VAL A 181 9.83 -12.39 -8.82
CA VAL A 181 9.26 -12.23 -7.47
C VAL A 181 10.38 -12.36 -6.44
N LYS A 182 10.46 -11.39 -5.53
CA LYS A 182 11.42 -11.37 -4.44
C LYS A 182 10.74 -11.12 -3.12
N LEU A 183 11.10 -11.89 -2.12
CA LEU A 183 10.76 -11.64 -0.72
C LEU A 183 11.86 -10.79 -0.09
N LEU A 184 11.49 -9.74 0.63
CA LEU A 184 12.41 -8.79 1.23
C LEU A 184 12.12 -8.68 2.73
N GLU A 185 13.19 -8.61 3.51
CA GLU A 185 13.13 -8.55 4.96
C GLU A 185 13.02 -7.10 5.47
N ASP A 186 12.40 -6.93 6.63
CA ASP A 186 12.43 -5.70 7.40
C ASP A 186 13.73 -5.58 8.23
N LEU A 187 13.89 -4.49 8.97
CA LEU A 187 15.07 -4.26 9.82
C LEU A 187 15.19 -5.25 10.99
N ALA A 188 14.15 -6.05 11.25
CA ALA A 188 14.15 -7.12 12.25
C ALA A 188 14.37 -8.50 11.61
N GLU A 189 14.84 -8.55 10.35
CA GLU A 189 15.10 -9.80 9.60
C GLU A 189 13.84 -10.69 9.46
N LYS A 190 12.67 -10.05 9.30
CA LYS A 190 11.40 -10.74 9.03
C LYS A 190 10.95 -10.46 7.60
N ASP A 191 10.49 -11.49 6.92
CA ASP A 191 9.80 -11.37 5.65
C ASP A 191 8.65 -10.36 5.78
N ARG A 192 8.77 -9.22 5.15
CA ARG A 192 7.81 -8.14 5.32
C ARG A 192 7.33 -7.54 4.02
N TYR A 193 8.12 -7.66 2.96
CA TYR A 193 7.76 -7.04 1.70
C TYR A 193 7.92 -8.04 0.56
N VAL A 194 7.08 -7.89 -0.44
CA VAL A 194 7.21 -8.60 -1.71
C VAL A 194 7.41 -7.56 -2.80
N PHE A 195 8.46 -7.77 -3.59
CA PHE A 195 8.63 -7.14 -4.89
C PHE A 195 8.26 -8.14 -5.97
N ALA A 196 7.43 -7.73 -6.91
CA ALA A 196 7.10 -8.52 -8.08
C ALA A 196 7.14 -7.64 -9.35
N LYS A 197 7.56 -8.24 -10.46
CA LYS A 197 7.62 -7.58 -11.77
C LYS A 197 6.97 -8.44 -12.84
N ARG A 198 6.25 -7.75 -13.74
CA ARG A 198 5.62 -8.34 -14.91
C ARG A 198 5.95 -7.53 -16.16
#